data_a1dc8ff65fbd994826f50ef03df2482a
#
_entry.id   a1dc8ff65fbd994826f50ef03df2482a
#
_cell.length_a   1.000
_cell.length_b   1.000
_cell.length_c   1.000
_cell.angle_alpha   90.00
_cell.angle_beta   90.00
_cell.angle_gamma   90.00
#
_symmetry.space_group_name_H-M   'P 1'
#
loop_
_entity.id
_entity.type
_entity.pdbx_description
1 polymer ?
#
loop_
_entity_poly.entity_id
_entity_poly.type
_entity_poly.pdbx_seq_one_letter_code
_entity_poly.pdbx_strand_id
1 'polypeptide(L)'
;GLGDVYKRQELYRVTCPIGVIGIIFEARPDALVQISSLCLKSGNCAILKGGKETAGTNRVLFEIIYQAAVKAGAPEGCMLQAELHNEIDELLSCHETVDLLIPRGSNQFVQYIMNNTKIPVMGHADGVCHIYVDECFDEEKAVPIIVDAKTQYTAACNAVETLLVNRKIAEKFLPVLKKALEENCVKVRGTREVAEIIPCEVMEEDAFDTEYLDLVISVKLVDSVQEAVEHINRFGSHHTDCIITENRESALAFMQLVDSAGVYQNCSTRFADGFRYGFGAEVGISTGKIHARGPVGLEGLVTYKYKLFGSGQTVGEYADGTKQFLSLIHISEPTRHA
;
A
#
# COMPACT_ATOMS: atom_id res chain seq x y z
N GLY A 1 8.63 21.64 -17.12
CA GLY A 1 8.40 22.95 -16.49
C GLY A 1 6.93 23.24 -16.33
N LEU A 2 6.49 23.86 -15.24
CA LEU A 2 5.08 24.21 -14.97
C LEU A 2 4.62 25.46 -15.75
N GLY A 3 5.40 25.93 -16.74
CA GLY A 3 5.09 27.11 -17.56
C GLY A 3 5.53 28.44 -16.93
N ASP A 4 5.38 29.51 -17.73
CA ASP A 4 5.60 30.87 -17.28
C ASP A 4 4.51 31.28 -16.32
N VAL A 5 4.80 31.36 -15.02
CA VAL A 5 3.83 31.81 -13.98
C VAL A 5 3.58 33.32 -14.14
N TYR A 6 4.61 34.06 -14.65
CA TYR A 6 4.53 35.47 -15.02
C TYR A 6 5.44 35.69 -16.23
N LYS A 7 5.15 36.71 -17.04
CA LYS A 7 6.10 37.14 -18.09
C LYS A 7 7.48 37.35 -17.45
N ARG A 8 8.42 36.40 -17.71
CA ARG A 8 9.81 36.35 -17.22
C ARG A 8 10.07 35.63 -15.87
N GLN A 9 9.14 34.79 -15.36
CA GLN A 9 9.45 33.85 -14.29
C GLN A 9 9.27 32.42 -14.80
N GLU A 10 10.19 31.54 -14.42
CA GLU A 10 10.10 30.10 -14.72
C GLU A 10 9.93 29.34 -13.43
N LEU A 11 8.82 28.58 -13.31
CA LEU A 11 8.55 27.72 -12.17
C LEU A 11 8.75 26.27 -12.57
N TYR A 12 9.59 25.57 -11.81
CA TYR A 12 9.84 24.13 -11.95
C TYR A 12 9.38 23.42 -10.68
N ARG A 13 8.62 22.34 -10.85
CA ARG A 13 8.43 21.34 -9.81
C ARG A 13 9.45 20.23 -10.05
N VAL A 14 10.35 20.01 -9.12
CA VAL A 14 11.42 19.02 -9.21
C VAL A 14 11.32 18.04 -8.07
N THR A 15 11.57 16.76 -8.35
CA THR A 15 11.65 15.72 -7.31
C THR A 15 12.89 15.95 -6.46
N CYS A 16 12.80 15.59 -5.19
CA CYS A 16 13.92 15.57 -4.25
C CYS A 16 13.73 14.43 -3.25
N PRO A 17 14.82 13.96 -2.60
CA PRO A 17 14.72 12.97 -1.54
C PRO A 17 13.78 13.42 -0.42
N ILE A 18 13.17 12.47 0.28
CA ILE A 18 12.45 12.73 1.54
C ILE A 18 13.44 13.21 2.59
N GLY A 19 14.57 12.51 2.72
CA GLY A 19 15.65 12.86 3.67
C GLY A 19 16.26 11.63 4.32
N VAL A 20 16.13 11.50 5.63
CA VAL A 20 16.59 10.35 6.41
C VAL A 20 15.43 9.41 6.65
N ILE A 21 15.56 8.16 6.18
CA ILE A 21 14.53 7.14 6.30
C ILE A 21 15.00 6.05 7.28
N GLY A 22 14.26 5.83 8.35
CA GLY A 22 14.45 4.71 9.26
C GLY A 22 13.66 3.50 8.81
N ILE A 23 14.31 2.37 8.60
CA ILE A 23 13.70 1.12 8.16
C ILE A 23 13.89 0.07 9.24
N ILE A 24 12.78 -0.42 9.78
CA ILE A 24 12.78 -1.41 10.85
C ILE A 24 12.10 -2.68 10.32
N PHE A 25 12.85 -3.78 10.22
CA PHE A 25 12.37 -5.02 9.59
C PHE A 25 12.72 -6.27 10.40
N GLU A 26 11.79 -7.22 10.43
CA GLU A 26 11.96 -8.55 11.03
C GLU A 26 12.30 -9.57 9.94
N ALA A 27 13.13 -10.58 10.29
CA ALA A 27 13.37 -11.84 9.57
C ALA A 27 13.45 -11.79 8.02
N ARG A 28 13.88 -10.67 7.42
CA ARG A 28 13.92 -10.47 5.96
C ARG A 28 15.21 -9.81 5.50
N PRO A 29 16.32 -10.56 5.39
CA PRO A 29 17.59 -9.97 4.93
C PRO A 29 17.54 -9.47 3.47
N ASP A 30 16.65 -10.03 2.63
CA ASP A 30 16.37 -9.54 1.28
C ASP A 30 15.79 -8.11 1.29
N ALA A 31 15.00 -7.76 2.29
CA ALA A 31 14.47 -6.41 2.45
C ALA A 31 15.59 -5.37 2.60
N LEU A 32 16.67 -5.70 3.29
CA LEU A 32 17.82 -4.81 3.42
C LEU A 32 18.38 -4.43 2.04
N VAL A 33 18.55 -5.40 1.14
CA VAL A 33 19.11 -5.18 -0.21
C VAL A 33 18.19 -4.29 -1.04
N GLN A 34 16.89 -4.62 -1.05
CA GLN A 34 15.89 -3.87 -1.83
C GLN A 34 15.78 -2.43 -1.35
N ILE A 35 15.62 -2.23 -0.05
CA ILE A 35 15.38 -0.91 0.54
C ILE A 35 16.62 -0.04 0.44
N SER A 36 17.82 -0.58 0.73
CA SER A 36 19.08 0.15 0.57
C SER A 36 19.27 0.64 -0.86
N SER A 37 18.99 -0.23 -1.85
CA SER A 37 19.09 0.12 -3.27
C SER A 37 18.11 1.24 -3.65
N LEU A 38 16.88 1.19 -3.16
CA LEU A 38 15.86 2.20 -3.43
C LEU A 38 16.20 3.53 -2.74
N CYS A 39 16.68 3.51 -1.50
CA CYS A 39 17.13 4.71 -0.79
C CYS A 39 18.30 5.39 -1.52
N LEU A 40 19.31 4.62 -1.93
CA LEU A 40 20.44 5.16 -2.70
C LEU A 40 19.98 5.78 -4.03
N LYS A 41 19.11 5.08 -4.79
CA LYS A 41 18.58 5.58 -6.08
C LYS A 41 17.73 6.83 -5.93
N SER A 42 17.00 6.98 -4.83
CA SER A 42 16.17 8.15 -4.54
C SER A 42 16.95 9.30 -3.87
N GLY A 43 18.23 9.07 -3.51
CA GLY A 43 19.08 10.05 -2.84
C GLY A 43 18.79 10.23 -1.34
N ASN A 44 18.06 9.27 -0.73
CA ASN A 44 17.79 9.29 0.71
C ASN A 44 18.94 8.66 1.49
N CYS A 45 19.14 9.14 2.73
CA CYS A 45 19.90 8.42 3.74
C CYS A 45 19.03 7.33 4.37
N ALA A 46 19.63 6.21 4.76
CA ALA A 46 18.92 5.07 5.35
C ALA A 46 19.51 4.66 6.70
N ILE A 47 18.64 4.50 7.70
CA ILE A 47 18.98 3.84 8.98
C ILE A 47 18.28 2.49 8.98
N LEU A 48 19.06 1.41 8.95
CA LEU A 48 18.60 0.04 8.77
C LEU A 48 18.63 -0.71 10.11
N LYS A 49 17.46 -1.14 10.61
CA LYS A 49 17.34 -1.92 11.84
C LYS A 49 16.68 -3.26 11.54
N GLY A 50 17.48 -4.29 11.45
CA GLY A 50 17.01 -5.68 11.24
C GLY A 50 16.77 -6.43 12.56
N GLY A 51 16.04 -7.56 12.45
CA GLY A 51 15.83 -8.50 13.56
C GLY A 51 17.12 -9.23 13.99
N LYS A 52 17.12 -9.72 15.23
CA LYS A 52 18.28 -10.43 15.82
C LYS A 52 18.59 -11.73 15.09
N GLU A 53 17.59 -12.42 14.63
CA GLU A 53 17.67 -13.72 13.95
C GLU A 53 18.46 -13.67 12.64
N THR A 54 18.53 -12.52 12.00
CA THR A 54 19.24 -12.30 10.74
C THR A 54 20.43 -11.34 10.88
N ALA A 55 20.83 -10.99 12.10
CA ALA A 55 21.86 -9.96 12.36
C ALA A 55 23.18 -10.21 11.63
N GLY A 56 23.68 -11.46 11.61
CA GLY A 56 24.91 -11.82 10.91
C GLY A 56 24.81 -11.61 9.40
N THR A 57 23.70 -12.03 8.77
CA THR A 57 23.45 -11.83 7.35
C THR A 57 23.30 -10.35 7.02
N ASN A 58 22.54 -9.61 7.83
CA ASN A 58 22.32 -8.18 7.65
C ASN A 58 23.63 -7.39 7.70
N ARG A 59 24.53 -7.75 8.63
CA ARG A 59 25.84 -7.09 8.74
C ARG A 59 26.68 -7.27 7.48
N VAL A 60 26.76 -8.51 6.97
CA VAL A 60 27.52 -8.78 5.75
C VAL A 60 26.95 -8.07 4.53
N LEU A 61 25.62 -8.13 4.36
CA LEU A 61 24.95 -7.45 3.25
C LEU A 61 25.09 -5.93 3.33
N PHE A 62 24.93 -5.36 4.53
CA PHE A 62 25.12 -3.94 4.76
C PHE A 62 26.51 -3.47 4.36
N GLU A 63 27.55 -4.18 4.85
CA GLU A 63 28.94 -3.84 4.57
C GLU A 63 29.24 -3.86 3.07
N ILE A 64 28.80 -4.91 2.36
CA ILE A 64 28.99 -5.03 0.91
C ILE A 64 28.31 -3.87 0.17
N ILE A 65 27.06 -3.55 0.51
CA ILE A 65 26.29 -2.50 -0.16
C ILE A 65 26.90 -1.13 0.15
N TYR A 66 27.23 -0.87 1.42
CA TYR A 66 27.80 0.40 1.86
C TYR A 66 29.14 0.68 1.19
N GLN A 67 30.05 -0.29 1.19
CA GLN A 67 31.36 -0.17 0.53
C GLN A 67 31.22 0.06 -0.98
N ALA A 68 30.29 -0.65 -1.63
CA ALA A 68 30.01 -0.45 -3.05
C ALA A 68 29.47 0.95 -3.34
N ALA A 69 28.55 1.44 -2.49
CA ALA A 69 27.96 2.76 -2.63
C ALA A 69 29.01 3.89 -2.48
N VAL A 70 29.81 3.82 -1.42
CA VAL A 70 30.89 4.83 -1.18
C VAL A 70 31.91 4.78 -2.30
N LYS A 71 32.33 3.60 -2.75
CA LYS A 71 33.23 3.44 -3.90
C LYS A 71 32.65 4.02 -5.19
N ALA A 72 31.35 3.99 -5.36
CA ALA A 72 30.64 4.59 -6.49
C ALA A 72 30.40 6.10 -6.34
N GLY A 73 30.81 6.72 -5.23
CA GLY A 73 30.71 8.16 -5.01
C GLY A 73 29.57 8.60 -4.09
N ALA A 74 28.86 7.66 -3.43
CA ALA A 74 27.92 8.05 -2.38
C ALA A 74 28.69 8.65 -1.18
N PRO A 75 28.12 9.64 -0.47
CA PRO A 75 28.78 10.23 0.69
C PRO A 75 28.93 9.21 1.82
N GLU A 76 30.03 9.31 2.57
CA GLU A 76 30.18 8.54 3.80
C GLU A 76 29.02 8.87 4.77
N GLY A 77 28.49 7.87 5.44
CA GLY A 77 27.32 8.03 6.32
C GLY A 77 25.97 8.07 5.60
N CYS A 78 25.91 7.84 4.27
CA CYS A 78 24.65 7.75 3.54
C CYS A 78 23.75 6.60 4.01
N MET A 79 24.31 5.60 4.69
CA MET A 79 23.58 4.52 5.34
C MET A 79 24.20 4.19 6.70
N LEU A 80 23.35 3.82 7.66
CA LEU A 80 23.73 3.36 8.99
C LEU A 80 23.02 2.05 9.29
N GLN A 81 23.67 1.16 10.01
CA GLN A 81 23.06 -0.06 10.53
C GLN A 81 22.96 0.00 12.05
N ALA A 82 21.75 -0.11 12.59
CA ALA A 82 21.48 -0.25 14.01
C ALA A 82 21.39 -1.74 14.38
N GLU A 83 22.13 -2.19 15.38
CA GLU A 83 22.22 -3.61 15.76
C GLU A 83 21.60 -3.90 17.13
N LEU A 84 21.66 -2.96 18.08
CA LEU A 84 21.21 -3.15 19.45
C LEU A 84 19.68 -3.02 19.58
N HIS A 85 19.08 -3.75 20.53
CA HIS A 85 17.63 -3.76 20.68
C HIS A 85 17.05 -2.43 21.17
N ASN A 86 17.73 -1.76 22.07
CA ASN A 86 17.35 -0.43 22.58
C ASN A 86 17.39 0.67 21.50
N GLU A 87 18.11 0.44 20.40
CA GLU A 87 18.17 1.39 19.28
C GLU A 87 16.84 1.54 18.53
N ILE A 88 15.85 0.64 18.74
CA ILE A 88 14.49 0.84 18.21
C ILE A 88 13.85 2.04 18.91
N ASP A 89 13.81 2.07 20.25
CA ASP A 89 13.20 3.15 20.99
C ASP A 89 13.95 4.48 20.80
N GLU A 90 15.27 4.43 20.67
CA GLU A 90 16.08 5.58 20.31
C GLU A 90 15.68 6.11 18.92
N LEU A 91 15.59 5.25 17.92
CA LEU A 91 15.17 5.63 16.56
C LEU A 91 13.76 6.22 16.55
N LEU A 92 12.81 5.64 17.30
CA LEU A 92 11.43 6.15 17.39
C LEU A 92 11.36 7.55 18.00
N SER A 93 12.36 7.95 18.78
CA SER A 93 12.46 9.28 19.40
C SER A 93 13.12 10.34 18.52
N CYS A 94 13.80 9.95 17.43
CA CYS A 94 14.59 10.82 16.56
C CYS A 94 13.76 11.69 15.60
N HIS A 95 12.62 12.22 16.04
CA HIS A 95 11.68 12.95 15.19
C HIS A 95 12.19 14.29 14.63
N GLU A 96 13.32 14.80 15.14
CA GLU A 96 13.97 16.01 14.61
C GLU A 96 14.97 15.70 13.49
N THR A 97 15.40 14.46 13.35
CA THR A 97 16.49 14.06 12.43
C THR A 97 16.11 12.94 11.47
N VAL A 98 15.01 12.24 11.71
CA VAL A 98 14.46 11.20 10.85
C VAL A 98 13.13 11.67 10.27
N ASP A 99 13.04 11.66 8.96
CA ASP A 99 11.90 12.21 8.22
C ASP A 99 10.78 11.21 8.00
N LEU A 100 11.09 9.91 7.96
CA LEU A 100 10.15 8.85 7.67
C LEU A 100 10.58 7.53 8.32
N LEU A 101 9.61 6.76 8.84
CA LEU A 101 9.82 5.37 9.26
C LEU A 101 9.05 4.41 8.34
N ILE A 102 9.69 3.29 8.01
CA ILE A 102 9.10 2.19 7.23
C ILE A 102 9.26 0.89 8.02
N PRO A 103 8.25 0.49 8.80
CA PRO A 103 8.26 -0.78 9.50
C PRO A 103 7.89 -1.94 8.57
N ARG A 104 8.55 -3.08 8.75
CA ARG A 104 8.29 -4.35 8.06
C ARG A 104 8.35 -5.50 9.07
N GLY A 105 7.24 -6.10 9.40
CA GLY A 105 7.17 -7.17 10.39
C GLY A 105 5.75 -7.62 10.68
N SER A 106 5.55 -8.22 11.83
CA SER A 106 4.22 -8.62 12.30
C SER A 106 3.31 -7.41 12.53
N ASN A 107 1.99 -7.62 12.44
CA ASN A 107 0.98 -6.56 12.64
C ASN A 107 1.17 -5.86 13.99
N GLN A 108 1.38 -6.63 15.06
CA GLN A 108 1.61 -6.08 16.41
C GLN A 108 2.85 -5.18 16.46
N PHE A 109 3.92 -5.57 15.77
CA PHE A 109 5.15 -4.80 15.71
C PHE A 109 4.97 -3.49 14.93
N VAL A 110 4.33 -3.54 13.78
CA VAL A 110 4.02 -2.33 12.98
C VAL A 110 3.13 -1.39 13.78
N GLN A 111 2.08 -1.92 14.42
CA GLN A 111 1.18 -1.14 15.27
C GLN A 111 1.91 -0.50 16.47
N TYR A 112 2.84 -1.24 17.09
CA TYR A 112 3.68 -0.69 18.16
C TYR A 112 4.47 0.53 17.67
N ILE A 113 5.14 0.43 16.52
CA ILE A 113 5.90 1.54 15.94
C ILE A 113 4.99 2.73 15.65
N MET A 114 3.85 2.51 14.99
CA MET A 114 2.90 3.57 14.65
C MET A 114 2.39 4.33 15.90
N ASN A 115 2.21 3.64 17.01
CA ASN A 115 1.69 4.22 18.24
C ASN A 115 2.77 4.87 19.12
N ASN A 116 4.05 4.60 18.92
CA ASN A 116 5.14 5.03 19.79
C ASN A 116 6.13 6.01 19.16
N THR A 117 5.79 6.63 18.04
CA THR A 117 6.63 7.63 17.40
C THR A 117 5.84 8.87 16.97
N LYS A 118 6.56 9.99 16.86
CA LYS A 118 6.07 11.22 16.20
C LYS A 118 6.56 11.35 14.76
N ILE A 119 7.46 10.46 14.34
CA ILE A 119 7.96 10.43 12.96
C ILE A 119 6.83 9.89 12.07
N PRO A 120 6.56 10.48 10.90
CA PRO A 120 5.63 9.89 9.92
C PRO A 120 5.98 8.43 9.64
N VAL A 121 4.98 7.56 9.65
CA VAL A 121 5.15 6.12 9.38
C VAL A 121 4.48 5.77 8.07
N MET A 122 5.23 5.15 7.16
CA MET A 122 4.72 4.61 5.91
C MET A 122 4.59 3.09 6.02
N GLY A 123 3.38 2.58 5.97
CA GLY A 123 3.09 1.15 6.08
C GLY A 123 1.61 0.90 6.36
N HIS A 124 1.33 -0.34 6.74
CA HIS A 124 0.03 -0.78 7.23
C HIS A 124 0.27 -1.85 8.30
N ALA A 125 -0.63 -1.93 9.29
CA ALA A 125 -0.55 -2.95 10.33
C ALA A 125 -1.24 -4.25 9.88
N ASP A 126 -2.47 -4.14 9.34
CA ASP A 126 -3.30 -5.29 8.97
C ASP A 126 -3.63 -5.28 7.47
N GLY A 127 -3.79 -6.47 6.89
CA GLY A 127 -4.21 -6.69 5.51
C GLY A 127 -5.58 -7.39 5.43
N VAL A 128 -6.66 -6.69 5.78
CA VAL A 128 -8.04 -7.23 5.65
C VAL A 128 -8.60 -6.87 4.29
N CYS A 129 -8.34 -7.74 3.31
CA CYS A 129 -8.79 -7.56 1.92
C CYS A 129 -10.12 -8.28 1.67
N HIS A 130 -10.96 -7.68 0.82
CA HIS A 130 -12.27 -8.21 0.47
C HIS A 130 -12.39 -8.52 -1.02
N ILE A 131 -13.24 -9.52 -1.31
CA ILE A 131 -13.79 -9.73 -2.65
C ILE A 131 -15.31 -9.67 -2.55
N TYR A 132 -15.94 -8.84 -3.38
CA TYR A 132 -17.39 -8.84 -3.56
C TYR A 132 -17.79 -9.53 -4.87
N VAL A 133 -18.68 -10.53 -4.79
CA VAL A 133 -19.27 -11.19 -5.95
C VAL A 133 -20.65 -10.61 -6.19
N ASP A 134 -20.80 -9.88 -7.28
CA ASP A 134 -22.04 -9.21 -7.68
C ASP A 134 -23.05 -10.20 -8.31
N GLU A 135 -24.31 -9.77 -8.46
CA GLU A 135 -25.36 -10.60 -9.08
C GLU A 135 -25.08 -10.94 -10.55
N CYS A 136 -24.39 -10.06 -11.27
CA CYS A 136 -24.03 -10.25 -12.68
C CYS A 136 -22.55 -10.63 -12.79
N PHE A 137 -22.21 -11.87 -12.49
CA PHE A 137 -20.85 -12.39 -12.47
C PHE A 137 -20.68 -13.60 -13.40
N ASP A 138 -19.44 -13.92 -13.71
CA ASP A 138 -19.02 -15.11 -14.44
C ASP A 138 -18.45 -16.13 -13.45
N GLU A 139 -19.16 -17.25 -13.25
CA GLU A 139 -18.77 -18.28 -12.28
C GLU A 139 -17.44 -18.95 -12.64
N GLU A 140 -17.16 -19.14 -13.94
CA GLU A 140 -15.91 -19.75 -14.40
C GLU A 140 -14.69 -18.89 -14.05
N LYS A 141 -14.86 -17.55 -13.94
CA LYS A 141 -13.84 -16.62 -13.48
C LYS A 141 -13.82 -16.48 -11.96
N ALA A 142 -14.99 -16.41 -11.32
CA ALA A 142 -15.11 -16.09 -9.91
C ALA A 142 -14.43 -17.11 -8.99
N VAL A 143 -14.68 -18.40 -9.20
CA VAL A 143 -14.11 -19.46 -8.35
C VAL A 143 -12.59 -19.47 -8.39
N PRO A 144 -11.92 -19.50 -9.56
CA PRO A 144 -10.45 -19.45 -9.61
C PRO A 144 -9.87 -18.19 -8.98
N ILE A 145 -10.48 -17.00 -9.18
CA ILE A 145 -10.02 -15.73 -8.60
C ILE A 145 -10.05 -15.79 -7.08
N ILE A 146 -11.14 -16.26 -6.47
CA ILE A 146 -11.31 -16.34 -5.02
C ILE A 146 -10.33 -17.36 -4.42
N VAL A 147 -10.21 -18.53 -5.03
CA VAL A 147 -9.28 -19.57 -4.59
C VAL A 147 -7.84 -19.06 -4.65
N ASP A 148 -7.42 -18.46 -5.77
CA ASP A 148 -6.07 -17.89 -5.90
C ASP A 148 -5.83 -16.78 -4.88
N ALA A 149 -6.77 -15.86 -4.71
CA ALA A 149 -6.65 -14.75 -3.78
C ALA A 149 -6.46 -15.20 -2.32
N LYS A 150 -6.99 -16.38 -1.94
CA LYS A 150 -6.80 -16.94 -0.61
C LYS A 150 -5.62 -17.88 -0.50
N THR A 151 -5.35 -18.71 -1.49
CA THR A 151 -4.46 -19.88 -1.33
C THR A 151 -3.06 -19.69 -1.90
N GLN A 152 -2.86 -18.75 -2.83
CA GLN A 152 -1.57 -18.53 -3.48
C GLN A 152 -0.46 -18.21 -2.47
N TYR A 153 -0.76 -17.38 -1.46
CA TYR A 153 0.12 -17.13 -0.31
C TYR A 153 -0.68 -16.49 0.84
N THR A 154 -1.08 -17.26 1.83
CA THR A 154 -1.95 -16.83 2.93
C THR A 154 -1.33 -15.80 3.86
N ALA A 155 0.01 -15.83 4.04
CA ALA A 155 0.72 -14.92 4.93
C ALA A 155 1.01 -13.53 4.32
N ALA A 156 0.43 -13.23 3.16
CA ALA A 156 0.58 -11.92 2.54
C ALA A 156 -0.62 -11.04 2.84
N CYS A 157 -0.36 -9.77 3.17
CA CYS A 157 -1.35 -8.75 3.52
C CYS A 157 -2.39 -8.44 2.43
N ASN A 158 -2.16 -8.90 1.19
CA ASN A 158 -3.09 -8.80 0.07
C ASN A 158 -3.84 -10.12 -0.22
N ALA A 159 -3.72 -11.13 0.64
CA ALA A 159 -4.60 -12.30 0.58
C ALA A 159 -6.02 -11.90 0.97
N VAL A 160 -7.03 -12.50 0.35
CA VAL A 160 -8.43 -12.22 0.70
C VAL A 160 -8.76 -12.81 2.06
N GLU A 161 -9.39 -12.01 2.92
CA GLU A 161 -9.84 -12.42 4.25
C GLU A 161 -11.37 -12.50 4.34
N THR A 162 -12.06 -11.67 3.58
CA THR A 162 -13.52 -11.59 3.59
C THR A 162 -14.09 -11.66 2.18
N LEU A 163 -15.09 -12.52 2.01
CA LEU A 163 -15.90 -12.63 0.81
C LEU A 163 -17.30 -12.11 1.07
N LEU A 164 -17.73 -11.15 0.29
CA LEU A 164 -19.10 -10.65 0.25
C LEU A 164 -19.78 -11.23 -0.97
N VAL A 165 -20.95 -11.80 -0.80
CA VAL A 165 -21.71 -12.45 -1.89
C VAL A 165 -23.08 -11.80 -2.01
N ASN A 166 -23.46 -11.41 -3.23
CA ASN A 166 -24.79 -10.88 -3.46
C ASN A 166 -25.84 -11.96 -3.12
N ARG A 167 -26.82 -11.61 -2.30
CA ARG A 167 -27.86 -12.52 -1.79
C ARG A 167 -28.60 -13.27 -2.89
N LYS A 168 -28.84 -12.64 -4.05
CA LYS A 168 -29.57 -13.25 -5.18
C LYS A 168 -28.88 -14.46 -5.78
N ILE A 169 -27.56 -14.57 -5.65
CA ILE A 169 -26.77 -15.66 -6.22
C ILE A 169 -26.34 -16.69 -5.18
N ALA A 170 -26.47 -16.37 -3.90
CA ALA A 170 -25.89 -17.12 -2.80
C ALA A 170 -26.25 -18.60 -2.78
N GLU A 171 -27.53 -18.96 -2.94
CA GLU A 171 -27.99 -20.35 -2.91
C GLU A 171 -27.36 -21.24 -3.99
N LYS A 172 -27.03 -20.65 -5.16
CA LYS A 172 -26.41 -21.40 -6.27
C LYS A 172 -24.88 -21.35 -6.18
N PHE A 173 -24.32 -20.20 -5.88
CA PHE A 173 -22.88 -19.97 -5.95
C PHE A 173 -22.13 -20.52 -4.74
N LEU A 174 -22.63 -20.33 -3.52
CA LEU A 174 -21.93 -20.73 -2.30
C LEU A 174 -21.62 -22.24 -2.23
N PRO A 175 -22.52 -23.17 -2.62
CA PRO A 175 -22.18 -24.59 -2.62
C PRO A 175 -21.04 -24.95 -3.59
N VAL A 176 -20.99 -24.33 -4.77
CA VAL A 176 -19.95 -24.55 -5.77
C VAL A 176 -18.61 -24.01 -5.23
N LEU A 177 -18.61 -22.78 -4.72
CA LEU A 177 -17.43 -22.17 -4.14
C LEU A 177 -16.93 -22.94 -2.91
N LYS A 178 -17.83 -23.35 -2.02
CA LYS A 178 -17.49 -24.13 -0.81
C LYS A 178 -16.72 -25.38 -1.15
N LYS A 179 -17.15 -26.12 -2.17
CA LYS A 179 -16.44 -27.32 -2.65
C LYS A 179 -15.01 -26.99 -3.11
N ALA A 180 -14.85 -25.94 -3.91
CA ALA A 180 -13.53 -25.51 -4.39
C ALA A 180 -12.61 -25.05 -3.24
N LEU A 181 -13.14 -24.36 -2.23
CA LEU A 181 -12.41 -23.95 -1.04
C LEU A 181 -11.98 -25.15 -0.19
N GLU A 182 -12.84 -26.14 -0.01
CA GLU A 182 -12.53 -27.39 0.71
C GLU A 182 -11.45 -28.22 0.02
N GLU A 183 -11.51 -28.33 -1.31
CA GLU A 183 -10.47 -28.99 -2.11
C GLU A 183 -9.08 -28.32 -1.94
N ASN A 184 -9.05 -27.05 -1.54
CA ASN A 184 -7.85 -26.29 -1.23
C ASN A 184 -7.62 -26.10 0.29
N CYS A 185 -8.27 -26.90 1.13
CA CYS A 185 -8.13 -26.89 2.59
C CYS A 185 -8.53 -25.56 3.27
N VAL A 186 -9.29 -24.70 2.61
CA VAL A 186 -9.75 -23.42 3.18
C VAL A 186 -10.98 -23.64 4.06
N LYS A 187 -10.89 -23.21 5.32
CA LYS A 187 -12.02 -23.17 6.25
C LYS A 187 -12.88 -21.96 5.98
N VAL A 188 -14.19 -22.17 5.94
CA VAL A 188 -15.16 -21.09 5.77
C VAL A 188 -15.79 -20.77 7.12
N ARG A 189 -15.76 -19.47 7.48
CA ARG A 189 -16.55 -18.88 8.55
C ARG A 189 -17.62 -18.00 7.91
N GLY A 190 -18.82 -18.02 8.42
CA GLY A 190 -19.91 -17.26 7.82
C GLY A 190 -20.91 -16.77 8.83
N THR A 191 -21.69 -15.76 8.46
CA THR A 191 -22.85 -15.34 9.24
C THR A 191 -23.88 -16.46 9.34
N ARG A 192 -24.89 -16.32 10.20
CA ARG A 192 -25.96 -17.30 10.35
C ARG A 192 -26.68 -17.57 9.02
N GLU A 193 -26.91 -16.52 8.23
CA GLU A 193 -27.54 -16.64 6.90
C GLU A 193 -26.69 -17.48 5.92
N VAL A 194 -25.37 -17.34 5.96
CA VAL A 194 -24.46 -18.19 5.17
C VAL A 194 -24.51 -19.63 5.63
N ALA A 195 -24.57 -19.87 6.95
CA ALA A 195 -24.65 -21.22 7.54
C ALA A 195 -25.97 -21.96 7.23
N GLU A 196 -27.02 -21.22 6.87
CA GLU A 196 -28.28 -21.82 6.37
C GLU A 196 -28.14 -22.38 4.95
N ILE A 197 -27.16 -21.89 4.16
CA ILE A 197 -26.94 -22.31 2.76
C ILE A 197 -25.83 -23.35 2.66
N ILE A 198 -24.71 -23.14 3.38
CA ILE A 198 -23.54 -24.03 3.37
C ILE A 198 -23.06 -24.35 4.79
N PRO A 199 -22.57 -25.57 5.06
CA PRO A 199 -21.95 -25.90 6.34
C PRO A 199 -20.68 -25.03 6.55
N CYS A 200 -20.67 -24.20 7.60
CA CYS A 200 -19.52 -23.38 7.97
C CYS A 200 -19.51 -23.10 9.48
N GLU A 201 -18.40 -22.61 9.98
CA GLU A 201 -18.29 -22.08 11.36
C GLU A 201 -19.05 -20.75 11.42
N VAL A 202 -20.01 -20.63 12.35
CA VAL A 202 -20.80 -19.40 12.51
C VAL A 202 -19.99 -18.32 13.19
N MET A 203 -20.01 -17.11 12.66
CA MET A 203 -19.38 -15.92 13.21
C MET A 203 -20.39 -14.79 13.42
N GLU A 204 -20.01 -13.82 14.26
CA GLU A 204 -20.83 -12.65 14.55
C GLU A 204 -20.83 -11.66 13.37
N GLU A 205 -21.92 -10.89 13.24
CA GLU A 205 -22.17 -9.97 12.11
C GLU A 205 -21.19 -8.78 12.03
N ASP A 206 -20.43 -8.52 13.09
CA ASP A 206 -19.48 -7.41 13.19
C ASP A 206 -18.02 -7.86 13.38
N ALA A 207 -17.72 -9.16 13.24
CA ALA A 207 -16.39 -9.73 13.42
C ALA A 207 -15.62 -9.91 12.11
N PHE A 208 -15.58 -8.86 11.27
CA PHE A 208 -14.96 -8.89 9.93
C PHE A 208 -13.64 -8.11 9.81
N ASP A 209 -13.05 -7.69 10.91
CA ASP A 209 -11.80 -6.93 10.98
C ASP A 209 -10.55 -7.80 11.21
N THR A 210 -10.67 -9.12 11.01
CA THR A 210 -9.60 -10.07 11.30
C THR A 210 -8.80 -10.44 10.06
N GLU A 211 -7.48 -10.23 10.12
CA GLU A 211 -6.50 -10.81 9.21
C GLU A 211 -6.11 -12.20 9.73
N TYR A 212 -6.50 -13.26 9.05
CA TYR A 212 -6.27 -14.64 9.49
C TYR A 212 -4.85 -15.12 9.27
N LEU A 213 -4.20 -14.68 8.19
CA LEU A 213 -2.88 -15.16 7.74
C LEU A 213 -2.82 -16.70 7.57
N ASP A 214 -3.98 -17.32 7.35
CA ASP A 214 -4.17 -18.76 7.29
C ASP A 214 -5.23 -19.11 6.23
N LEU A 215 -5.41 -20.41 5.96
CA LEU A 215 -6.44 -20.95 5.08
C LEU A 215 -7.85 -20.85 5.73
N VAL A 216 -8.23 -19.64 6.07
CA VAL A 216 -9.54 -19.28 6.63
C VAL A 216 -10.10 -18.10 5.86
N ILE A 217 -11.37 -18.11 5.53
CA ILE A 217 -12.07 -17.02 4.87
C ILE A 217 -13.43 -16.75 5.53
N SER A 218 -13.74 -15.48 5.76
CA SER A 218 -15.05 -15.03 6.23
C SER A 218 -15.99 -14.83 5.05
N VAL A 219 -17.27 -15.17 5.20
CA VAL A 219 -18.30 -14.98 4.17
C VAL A 219 -19.51 -14.29 4.75
N LYS A 220 -20.01 -13.28 4.03
CA LYS A 220 -21.24 -12.55 4.35
C LYS A 220 -22.10 -12.33 3.12
N LEU A 221 -23.42 -12.34 3.29
CA LEU A 221 -24.36 -11.95 2.26
C LEU A 221 -24.60 -10.43 2.31
N VAL A 222 -24.70 -9.83 1.13
CA VAL A 222 -25.05 -8.40 0.95
C VAL A 222 -26.09 -8.26 -0.16
N ASP A 223 -26.91 -7.21 -0.07
CA ASP A 223 -28.02 -7.02 -1.01
C ASP A 223 -27.63 -6.23 -2.27
N SER A 224 -26.52 -5.48 -2.20
CA SER A 224 -26.12 -4.59 -3.28
C SER A 224 -24.63 -4.26 -3.25
N VAL A 225 -24.13 -3.66 -4.35
CA VAL A 225 -22.80 -3.03 -4.42
C VAL A 225 -22.64 -1.98 -3.33
N GLN A 226 -23.66 -1.19 -3.05
CA GLN A 226 -23.61 -0.13 -2.04
C GLN A 226 -23.36 -0.71 -0.64
N GLU A 227 -24.05 -1.77 -0.25
CA GLU A 227 -23.83 -2.43 1.03
C GLU A 227 -22.45 -3.08 1.11
N ALA A 228 -21.96 -3.67 0.00
CA ALA A 228 -20.61 -4.20 -0.08
C ALA A 228 -19.56 -3.10 0.15
N VAL A 229 -19.72 -1.94 -0.48
CA VAL A 229 -18.84 -0.77 -0.30
C VAL A 229 -18.85 -0.27 1.15
N GLU A 230 -20.01 -0.15 1.77
CA GLU A 230 -20.15 0.26 3.17
C GLU A 230 -19.46 -0.71 4.12
N HIS A 231 -19.63 -2.02 3.87
CA HIS A 231 -18.96 -3.05 4.63
C HIS A 231 -17.44 -2.97 4.50
N ILE A 232 -16.92 -2.88 3.27
CA ILE A 232 -15.48 -2.81 2.98
C ILE A 232 -14.86 -1.56 3.62
N ASN A 233 -15.50 -0.41 3.47
CA ASN A 233 -14.99 0.85 4.04
C ASN A 233 -15.03 0.87 5.57
N ARG A 234 -15.89 0.04 6.20
CA ARG A 234 -15.98 -0.09 7.65
C ARG A 234 -14.99 -1.09 8.23
N PHE A 235 -14.82 -2.25 7.62
CA PHE A 235 -14.06 -3.38 8.18
C PHE A 235 -12.72 -3.61 7.48
N GLY A 236 -12.57 -3.14 6.25
CA GLY A 236 -11.33 -3.29 5.49
C GLY A 236 -10.18 -2.46 6.03
N SER A 237 -8.98 -2.92 5.75
CA SER A 237 -7.73 -2.23 6.12
C SER A 237 -7.31 -1.16 5.11
N HIS A 238 -8.13 -0.84 4.12
CA HIS A 238 -7.83 0.06 3.01
C HIS A 238 -6.65 -0.41 2.14
N HIS A 239 -6.39 -1.71 2.13
CA HIS A 239 -5.29 -2.30 1.38
C HIS A 239 -5.68 -2.58 -0.07
N THR A 240 -6.40 -3.66 -0.33
CA THR A 240 -6.76 -4.08 -1.69
C THR A 240 -8.08 -4.84 -1.69
N ASP A 241 -9.05 -4.37 -2.45
CA ASP A 241 -10.35 -4.99 -2.56
C ASP A 241 -10.76 -5.17 -4.02
N CYS A 242 -11.59 -6.18 -4.28
CA CYS A 242 -11.99 -6.58 -5.62
C CYS A 242 -13.50 -6.76 -5.74
N ILE A 243 -14.06 -6.38 -6.88
CA ILE A 243 -15.40 -6.78 -7.31
C ILE A 243 -15.29 -7.80 -8.43
N ILE A 244 -16.10 -8.85 -8.38
CA ILE A 244 -16.29 -9.79 -9.47
C ILE A 244 -17.66 -9.52 -10.09
N THR A 245 -17.67 -8.91 -11.27
CA THR A 245 -18.89 -8.51 -11.98
C THR A 245 -18.62 -8.32 -13.47
N GLU A 246 -19.63 -8.64 -14.29
CA GLU A 246 -19.69 -8.28 -15.71
C GLU A 246 -20.56 -7.01 -15.92
N ASN A 247 -21.17 -6.48 -14.85
CA ASN A 247 -21.93 -5.23 -14.91
C ASN A 247 -20.99 -4.03 -14.77
N ARG A 248 -20.90 -3.23 -15.84
CA ARG A 248 -20.03 -2.06 -15.89
C ARG A 248 -20.41 -0.98 -14.86
N GLU A 249 -21.69 -0.78 -14.60
CA GLU A 249 -22.14 0.23 -13.65
C GLU A 249 -21.77 -0.15 -12.21
N SER A 250 -21.97 -1.43 -11.83
CA SER A 250 -21.53 -1.99 -10.56
C SER A 250 -20.01 -1.84 -10.39
N ALA A 251 -19.24 -2.18 -11.43
CA ALA A 251 -17.78 -2.05 -11.39
C ALA A 251 -17.34 -0.61 -11.18
N LEU A 252 -17.89 0.34 -11.92
CA LEU A 252 -17.53 1.77 -11.80
C LEU A 252 -17.94 2.33 -10.43
N ALA A 253 -19.10 1.99 -9.91
CA ALA A 253 -19.56 2.41 -8.59
C ALA A 253 -18.61 1.87 -7.49
N PHE A 254 -18.27 0.58 -7.56
CA PHE A 254 -17.34 -0.05 -6.62
C PHE A 254 -15.96 0.62 -6.66
N MET A 255 -15.38 0.80 -7.86
CA MET A 255 -14.07 1.43 -8.03
C MET A 255 -14.02 2.88 -7.56
N GLN A 256 -15.14 3.60 -7.64
CA GLN A 256 -15.23 4.99 -7.19
C GLN A 256 -15.42 5.12 -5.68
N LEU A 257 -16.15 4.20 -5.06
CA LEU A 257 -16.64 4.36 -3.69
C LEU A 257 -15.84 3.58 -2.65
N VAL A 258 -15.13 2.52 -3.04
CA VAL A 258 -14.23 1.78 -2.13
C VAL A 258 -12.97 2.59 -1.87
N ASP A 259 -12.71 2.85 -0.58
CA ASP A 259 -11.56 3.63 -0.14
C ASP A 259 -10.36 2.74 0.18
N SER A 260 -9.80 2.10 -0.82
CA SER A 260 -8.62 1.23 -0.70
C SER A 260 -7.49 1.67 -1.63
N ALA A 261 -6.26 1.28 -1.30
CA ALA A 261 -5.07 1.58 -2.09
C ALA A 261 -5.11 0.89 -3.46
N GLY A 262 -5.65 -0.34 -3.51
CA GLY A 262 -5.94 -1.07 -4.73
C GLY A 262 -7.43 -1.42 -4.82
N VAL A 263 -8.09 -1.07 -5.92
CA VAL A 263 -9.49 -1.45 -6.18
C VAL A 263 -9.55 -2.12 -7.54
N TYR A 264 -9.98 -3.37 -7.55
CA TYR A 264 -9.87 -4.26 -8.70
C TYR A 264 -11.22 -4.71 -9.24
N GLN A 265 -11.21 -5.12 -10.49
CA GLN A 265 -12.33 -5.85 -11.12
C GLN A 265 -11.81 -7.15 -11.73
N ASN A 266 -12.48 -8.26 -11.45
CA ASN A 266 -12.27 -9.57 -12.06
C ASN A 266 -10.82 -10.07 -12.04
N CYS A 267 -10.10 -9.85 -10.95
CA CYS A 267 -8.77 -10.40 -10.73
C CYS A 267 -8.45 -10.60 -9.25
N SER A 268 -7.45 -11.40 -8.97
CA SER A 268 -7.01 -11.71 -7.61
C SER A 268 -6.45 -10.48 -6.90
N THR A 269 -6.75 -10.31 -5.61
CA THR A 269 -6.16 -9.26 -4.76
C THR A 269 -4.64 -9.41 -4.63
N ARG A 270 -4.12 -10.62 -4.89
CA ARG A 270 -2.69 -10.94 -4.89
C ARG A 270 -1.87 -10.17 -5.93
N PHE A 271 -2.50 -9.46 -6.87
CA PHE A 271 -1.79 -8.58 -7.80
C PHE A 271 -1.24 -7.31 -7.16
N ALA A 272 -1.61 -6.96 -5.94
CA ALA A 272 -1.08 -5.78 -5.23
C ALA A 272 0.38 -5.95 -4.81
N ASP A 273 1.28 -5.77 -5.75
CA ASP A 273 2.71 -6.02 -5.60
C ASP A 273 3.49 -5.18 -6.62
N GLY A 274 4.60 -4.58 -6.22
CA GLY A 274 5.38 -3.68 -7.07
C GLY A 274 5.90 -4.34 -8.34
N PHE A 275 6.35 -5.60 -8.28
CA PHE A 275 6.79 -6.32 -9.47
C PHE A 275 5.64 -6.66 -10.41
N ARG A 276 4.48 -7.07 -9.87
CA ARG A 276 3.29 -7.38 -10.66
C ARG A 276 2.68 -6.15 -11.31
N TYR A 277 2.80 -4.97 -10.67
CA TYR A 277 2.42 -3.69 -11.27
C TYR A 277 3.45 -3.16 -12.29
N GLY A 278 4.63 -3.78 -12.38
CA GLY A 278 5.71 -3.32 -13.24
C GLY A 278 6.52 -2.15 -12.65
N PHE A 279 6.34 -1.83 -11.37
CA PHE A 279 7.11 -0.78 -10.68
C PHE A 279 8.50 -1.26 -10.26
N GLY A 280 8.73 -2.59 -10.21
CA GLY A 280 9.94 -3.21 -9.72
C GLY A 280 9.93 -3.40 -8.21
N ALA A 281 11.11 -3.26 -7.57
CA ALA A 281 11.25 -3.42 -6.13
C ALA A 281 10.42 -2.41 -5.33
N GLU A 282 9.92 -2.83 -4.19
CA GLU A 282 9.15 -1.99 -3.27
C GLU A 282 9.74 -2.04 -1.86
N VAL A 283 9.61 -0.95 -1.13
CA VAL A 283 9.96 -0.89 0.30
C VAL A 283 8.85 -1.45 1.19
N GLY A 284 7.63 -1.50 0.68
CA GLY A 284 6.43 -1.97 1.37
C GLY A 284 5.16 -1.50 0.68
N ILE A 285 4.03 -1.78 1.31
CA ILE A 285 2.72 -1.30 0.89
C ILE A 285 2.22 -0.33 1.94
N SER A 286 1.71 0.82 1.50
CA SER A 286 1.12 1.84 2.37
C SER A 286 -0.38 1.95 2.10
N THR A 287 -1.17 2.01 3.17
CA THR A 287 -2.61 2.30 3.10
C THR A 287 -2.93 3.76 3.41
N GLY A 288 -1.92 4.54 3.80
CA GLY A 288 -2.06 5.97 4.11
C GLY A 288 -2.50 6.81 2.91
N LYS A 289 -3.09 7.97 3.18
CA LYS A 289 -3.56 8.91 2.15
C LYS A 289 -2.64 10.13 1.96
N ILE A 290 -1.71 10.32 2.88
CA ILE A 290 -0.71 11.37 2.80
C ILE A 290 0.54 10.78 2.20
N HIS A 291 0.98 11.30 1.04
CA HIS A 291 2.10 10.81 0.26
C HIS A 291 1.81 9.46 -0.43
N ALA A 292 2.78 8.50 -0.49
CA ALA A 292 2.63 7.27 -1.25
C ALA A 292 1.55 6.33 -0.70
N ARG A 293 0.77 5.72 -1.58
CA ARG A 293 -0.28 4.74 -1.28
C ARG A 293 -0.16 3.52 -2.20
N GLY A 294 -0.47 2.32 -1.71
CA GLY A 294 -0.25 1.06 -2.42
C GLY A 294 1.20 0.60 -2.35
N PRO A 295 1.67 -0.23 -3.30
CA PRO A 295 3.06 -0.65 -3.40
C PRO A 295 4.00 0.54 -3.57
N VAL A 296 4.94 0.71 -2.63
CA VAL A 296 5.83 1.87 -2.55
C VAL A 296 7.19 1.53 -3.16
N GLY A 297 7.39 1.93 -4.39
CA GLY A 297 8.67 1.84 -5.08
C GLY A 297 9.48 3.14 -5.00
N LEU A 298 10.35 3.36 -6.00
CA LEU A 298 11.24 4.52 -6.06
C LEU A 298 10.51 5.87 -5.98
N GLU A 299 9.37 5.99 -6.68
CA GLU A 299 8.57 7.23 -6.70
C GLU A 299 8.00 7.59 -5.32
N GLY A 300 7.70 6.58 -4.49
CA GLY A 300 7.21 6.78 -3.13
C GLY A 300 8.27 7.25 -2.13
N LEU A 301 9.56 7.18 -2.49
CA LEU A 301 10.68 7.61 -1.66
C LEU A 301 11.20 9.01 -2.02
N VAL A 302 10.49 9.73 -2.87
CA VAL A 302 10.80 11.12 -3.22
C VAL A 302 9.61 12.02 -2.93
N THR A 303 9.92 13.28 -2.65
CA THR A 303 8.95 14.36 -2.61
C THR A 303 9.31 15.39 -3.68
N TYR A 304 8.76 16.58 -3.63
CA TYR A 304 9.07 17.62 -4.60
C TYR A 304 9.28 18.97 -3.94
N LYS A 305 10.04 19.83 -4.61
CA LYS A 305 10.15 21.25 -4.28
C LYS A 305 9.96 22.09 -5.53
N TYR A 306 9.60 23.34 -5.29
CA TYR A 306 9.50 24.33 -6.35
C TYR A 306 10.78 25.13 -6.48
N LYS A 307 11.25 25.31 -7.73
CA LYS A 307 12.34 26.21 -8.08
C LYS A 307 11.76 27.33 -8.94
N LEU A 308 11.76 28.55 -8.43
CA LEU A 308 11.28 29.72 -9.14
C LEU A 308 12.48 30.60 -9.53
N PHE A 309 12.63 30.83 -10.82
CA PHE A 309 13.63 31.72 -11.38
C PHE A 309 12.97 33.03 -11.79
N GLY A 310 13.38 34.13 -11.19
CA GLY A 310 12.84 35.45 -11.44
C GLY A 310 13.92 36.43 -11.92
N SER A 311 13.51 37.63 -12.31
CA SER A 311 14.36 38.72 -12.77
C SER A 311 13.98 40.06 -12.09
N GLY A 312 13.73 40.01 -10.75
CA GLY A 312 13.40 41.21 -9.96
C GLY A 312 11.92 41.50 -9.78
N GLN A 313 11.02 40.55 -10.08
CA GLN A 313 9.59 40.74 -9.83
C GLN A 313 9.29 40.79 -8.31
N THR A 314 8.37 41.67 -7.92
CA THR A 314 7.89 41.84 -6.55
C THR A 314 6.40 41.53 -6.46
N VAL A 315 5.97 40.98 -5.34
CA VAL A 315 4.52 40.70 -5.11
C VAL A 315 3.71 42.00 -4.98
N GLY A 316 4.32 43.09 -4.51
CA GLY A 316 3.68 44.40 -4.38
C GLY A 316 3.06 44.90 -5.69
N GLU A 317 3.77 44.73 -6.81
CA GLU A 317 3.30 45.16 -8.13
C GLU A 317 2.04 44.42 -8.61
N TYR A 318 1.74 43.25 -8.01
CA TYR A 318 0.51 42.49 -8.27
C TYR A 318 -0.57 42.79 -7.24
N ALA A 319 -0.18 43.12 -6.02
CA ALA A 319 -1.13 43.48 -4.95
C ALA A 319 -1.75 44.86 -5.17
N ASP A 320 -1.03 45.80 -5.74
CA ASP A 320 -1.51 47.15 -6.08
C ASP A 320 -2.20 47.25 -7.45
N GLY A 321 -2.25 46.10 -8.19
CA GLY A 321 -2.90 46.04 -9.51
C GLY A 321 -2.07 46.58 -10.66
N THR A 322 -0.83 46.99 -10.45
CA THR A 322 0.12 47.44 -11.50
C THR A 322 0.43 46.32 -12.48
N LYS A 323 0.47 45.09 -11.98
CA LYS A 323 0.64 43.84 -12.77
C LYS A 323 -0.48 42.85 -12.46
N GLN A 324 -0.80 42.00 -13.42
CA GLN A 324 -1.80 40.96 -13.27
C GLN A 324 -1.17 39.57 -13.33
N PHE A 325 -1.68 38.64 -12.50
CA PHE A 325 -1.34 37.22 -12.60
C PHE A 325 -1.89 36.63 -13.91
N LEU A 326 -1.09 35.80 -14.58
CA LEU A 326 -1.58 35.01 -15.69
C LEU A 326 -2.57 33.95 -15.16
N SER A 327 -3.72 33.82 -15.85
CA SER A 327 -4.71 32.82 -15.48
C SER A 327 -4.15 31.41 -15.67
N LEU A 328 -4.40 30.51 -14.70
CA LEU A 328 -4.04 29.09 -14.74
C LEU A 328 -4.69 28.28 -15.89
N ILE A 329 -5.60 28.90 -16.65
CA ILE A 329 -6.32 28.25 -17.78
C ILE A 329 -5.38 27.86 -18.93
N HIS A 330 -4.13 28.32 -18.93
CA HIS A 330 -3.14 28.06 -19.99
C HIS A 330 -1.97 27.16 -19.56
N ILE A 331 -2.05 26.45 -18.43
CA ILE A 331 -1.07 25.44 -18.06
C ILE A 331 -1.40 24.18 -18.85
N SER A 332 -0.69 23.96 -19.96
CA SER A 332 -0.69 22.67 -20.64
C SER A 332 -0.02 21.62 -19.73
N GLU A 333 -0.66 20.47 -19.56
CA GLU A 333 -0.03 19.33 -18.88
C GLU A 333 1.30 18.99 -19.54
N PRO A 334 2.35 18.67 -18.76
CA PRO A 334 3.60 18.22 -19.33
C PRO A 334 3.35 16.91 -20.07
N THR A 335 3.57 16.90 -21.37
CA THR A 335 3.64 15.68 -22.18
C THR A 335 4.67 14.75 -21.55
N ARG A 336 4.23 13.57 -21.09
CA ARG A 336 5.14 12.48 -20.77
C ARG A 336 5.91 12.13 -22.04
N HIS A 337 7.18 12.50 -22.09
CA HIS A 337 8.09 11.86 -23.04
C HIS A 337 8.45 10.50 -22.45
N ALA A 338 8.12 9.46 -23.23
CA ALA A 338 8.45 8.06 -23.01
C ALA A 338 9.96 7.82 -22.86
#